data_d33e66889045a0372a686932b4283172
#
_entry.id   d33e66889045a0372a686932b4283172
#
_cell.length_a   1.000
_cell.length_b   1.000
_cell.length_c   1.000
_cell.angle_alpha   90.00
_cell.angle_beta   90.00
_cell.angle_gamma   90.00
#
_symmetry.space_group_name_H-M   'P 1'
#
loop_
_entity.id
_entity.type
_entity.pdbx_description
1 polymer ?
#
loop_
_entity_poly.entity_id
_entity_poly.type
_entity_poly.pdbx_seq_one_letter_code
_entity_poly.pdbx_strand_id
1 'polypeptide(L)'
;MFGPGRFARTAYRVRETTPPDLGLSFVARVGPLLVGANAMTPIFIGETPAHLLGPLIVEPVFRSRGIGEALVNVSLEAARAAGGRLVVLVGDAPYYARMGFRPAGPGRIALPGPVDPARVLACELVEGALEGVAGKLRGA
;
A
#
# COMPACT_ATOMS: atom_id res chain seq x y z
N MET A 1 11.11 -3.69 7.25
CA MET A 1 9.88 -4.30 7.70
C MET A 1 8.94 -3.28 8.30
N PHE A 2 7.66 -3.59 8.38
CA PHE A 2 6.74 -2.71 9.04
C PHE A 2 7.11 -2.48 10.46
N GLY A 3 6.75 -1.34 10.96
CA GLY A 3 6.71 -1.16 12.37
C GLY A 3 5.79 -2.20 12.98
N PRO A 4 6.14 -2.78 14.12
CA PRO A 4 5.25 -3.69 14.80
C PRO A 4 4.05 -2.95 15.36
N GLY A 5 3.10 -3.65 15.82
CA GLY A 5 2.02 -3.11 16.57
C GLY A 5 0.75 -2.92 15.80
N ARG A 6 -0.09 -2.05 16.34
CA ARG A 6 -1.47 -1.94 15.92
C ARG A 6 -1.66 -1.41 14.49
N PHE A 7 -0.71 -0.63 13.98
CA PHE A 7 -0.83 -0.12 12.62
C PHE A 7 -0.72 -1.24 11.61
N ALA A 8 0.25 -2.11 11.78
CA ALA A 8 0.41 -3.29 10.93
C ALA A 8 -0.80 -4.22 11.06
N ARG A 9 -1.32 -4.38 12.28
CA ARG A 9 -2.50 -5.21 12.50
C ARG A 9 -3.75 -4.63 11.87
N THR A 10 -3.88 -3.32 11.84
CA THR A 10 -5.03 -2.67 11.20
C THR A 10 -5.08 -2.98 9.72
N ALA A 11 -3.97 -2.86 9.02
CA ALA A 11 -3.89 -3.24 7.61
C ALA A 11 -4.09 -4.75 7.43
N TYR A 12 -3.56 -5.55 8.32
CA TYR A 12 -3.71 -7.00 8.28
C TYR A 12 -5.16 -7.44 8.34
N ARG A 13 -6.01 -6.75 9.12
CA ARG A 13 -7.44 -7.08 9.22
C ARG A 13 -8.14 -7.02 7.87
N VAL A 14 -7.77 -6.10 7.02
CA VAL A 14 -8.33 -6.02 5.67
C VAL A 14 -7.88 -7.23 4.86
N ARG A 15 -6.60 -7.60 4.96
CA ARG A 15 -6.04 -8.69 4.19
C ARG A 15 -6.50 -10.08 4.65
N GLU A 16 -6.98 -10.21 5.87
CA GLU A 16 -7.52 -11.47 6.36
C GLU A 16 -8.72 -11.95 5.55
N THR A 17 -9.54 -11.03 5.07
CA THR A 17 -10.79 -11.36 4.40
C THR A 17 -10.76 -11.13 2.90
N THR A 18 -9.73 -10.44 2.41
CA THR A 18 -9.62 -10.11 0.99
C THR A 18 -8.26 -10.55 0.49
N PRO A 19 -8.21 -11.49 -0.47
CA PRO A 19 -6.93 -11.96 -0.99
C PRO A 19 -6.24 -10.86 -1.80
N PRO A 20 -4.90 -10.90 -1.91
CA PRO A 20 -4.16 -9.96 -2.73
C PRO A 20 -4.43 -10.19 -4.22
N ASP A 21 -4.28 -9.14 -4.99
CA ASP A 21 -4.28 -9.24 -6.45
C ASP A 21 -2.88 -9.68 -6.90
N LEU A 22 -2.76 -10.91 -7.37
CA LEU A 22 -1.48 -11.47 -7.75
C LEU A 22 -0.87 -10.79 -8.97
N GLY A 23 -1.69 -10.21 -9.83
CA GLY A 23 -1.21 -9.45 -10.99
C GLY A 23 -0.54 -8.14 -10.61
N LEU A 24 -0.76 -7.66 -9.40
CA LEU A 24 -0.20 -6.41 -8.89
C LEU A 24 0.80 -6.63 -7.76
N SER A 25 1.07 -7.89 -7.42
CA SER A 25 1.94 -8.26 -6.30
C SER A 25 3.22 -8.89 -6.85
N PHE A 26 4.36 -8.52 -6.26
CA PHE A 26 5.66 -8.89 -6.82
C PHE A 26 6.62 -9.34 -5.74
N VAL A 27 7.59 -10.14 -6.15
CA VAL A 27 8.68 -10.58 -5.29
C VAL A 27 10.01 -10.16 -5.93
N ALA A 28 11.03 -10.03 -5.09
CA ALA A 28 12.39 -9.75 -5.54
C ALA A 28 13.28 -10.94 -5.20
N ARG A 29 14.17 -11.29 -6.12
CA ARG A 29 15.11 -12.39 -5.93
C ARG A 29 16.53 -11.93 -6.23
N VAL A 30 17.48 -12.52 -5.50
CA VAL A 30 18.90 -12.42 -5.82
C VAL A 30 19.35 -13.86 -6.07
N GLY A 31 19.55 -14.22 -7.35
CA GLY A 31 19.72 -15.62 -7.72
C GLY A 31 18.49 -16.42 -7.32
N PRO A 32 18.65 -17.58 -6.64
CA PRO A 32 17.51 -18.35 -6.15
C PRO A 32 16.92 -17.82 -4.85
N LEU A 33 17.53 -16.81 -4.23
CA LEU A 33 17.16 -16.33 -2.92
C LEU A 33 16.03 -15.31 -3.02
N LEU A 34 14.93 -15.54 -2.31
CA LEU A 34 13.84 -14.58 -2.20
C LEU A 34 14.21 -13.54 -1.16
N VAL A 35 14.33 -12.27 -1.57
CA VAL A 35 14.81 -11.19 -0.70
C VAL A 35 13.79 -10.11 -0.41
N GLY A 36 12.66 -10.12 -1.09
CA GLY A 36 11.62 -9.14 -0.82
C GLY A 36 10.30 -9.50 -1.47
N ALA A 37 9.25 -8.87 -0.99
CA ALA A 37 7.90 -9.05 -1.52
C ALA A 37 7.06 -7.83 -1.22
N ASN A 38 6.13 -7.53 -2.13
CA ASN A 38 5.12 -6.51 -1.93
C ASN A 38 3.79 -7.03 -2.46
N ALA A 39 2.73 -6.88 -1.68
CA ALA A 39 1.39 -7.28 -2.07
C ALA A 39 0.51 -6.07 -2.29
N MET A 40 -0.49 -6.22 -3.15
CA MET A 40 -1.54 -5.25 -3.39
C MET A 40 -2.88 -5.95 -3.22
N THR A 41 -3.77 -5.33 -2.45
CA THR A 41 -5.08 -5.90 -2.15
C THR A 41 -6.16 -4.95 -2.65
N PRO A 42 -7.14 -5.45 -3.42
CA PRO A 42 -8.25 -4.59 -3.86
C PRO A 42 -9.14 -4.23 -2.68
N ILE A 43 -9.52 -2.96 -2.61
CA ILE A 43 -10.31 -2.40 -1.52
C ILE A 43 -11.35 -1.42 -2.07
N PHE A 44 -12.23 -1.01 -1.17
CA PHE A 44 -13.08 0.17 -1.37
C PHE A 44 -12.82 1.16 -0.25
N ILE A 45 -12.88 2.44 -0.60
CA ILE A 45 -12.92 3.54 0.38
C ILE A 45 -14.27 4.21 0.14
N GLY A 46 -15.23 3.97 1.05
CA GLY A 46 -16.60 4.30 0.76
C GLY A 46 -17.07 3.54 -0.48
N GLU A 47 -17.45 4.25 -1.52
CA GLU A 47 -17.87 3.65 -2.80
C GLU A 47 -16.74 3.63 -3.84
N THR A 48 -15.56 4.10 -3.49
CA THR A 48 -14.47 4.25 -4.45
C THR A 48 -13.56 3.04 -4.47
N PRO A 49 -13.38 2.36 -5.62
CA PRO A 49 -12.39 1.28 -5.73
C PRO A 49 -10.99 1.83 -5.61
N ALA A 50 -10.14 1.10 -4.91
CA ALA A 50 -8.73 1.45 -4.72
C ALA A 50 -7.94 0.19 -4.43
N HIS A 51 -6.66 0.35 -4.13
CA HIS A 51 -5.80 -0.77 -3.71
C HIS A 51 -5.06 -0.41 -2.44
N LEU A 52 -4.90 -1.40 -1.58
CA LEU A 52 -4.09 -1.29 -0.36
C LEU A 52 -2.73 -1.93 -0.63
N LEU A 53 -1.67 -1.15 -0.51
CA LEU A 53 -0.32 -1.63 -0.69
C LEU A 53 0.22 -2.17 0.62
N GLY A 54 0.82 -3.36 0.59
CA GLY A 54 1.46 -4.01 1.71
C GLY A 54 0.90 -5.40 1.97
N PRO A 55 1.62 -6.21 2.70
CA PRO A 55 2.90 -5.91 3.32
C PRO A 55 4.03 -5.74 2.31
N LEU A 56 4.91 -4.79 2.60
CA LEU A 56 6.18 -4.65 1.89
C LEU A 56 7.26 -5.18 2.82
N ILE A 57 7.94 -6.22 2.40
CA ILE A 57 8.96 -6.89 3.22
C ILE A 57 10.24 -7.00 2.41
N VAL A 58 11.37 -6.64 3.03
CA VAL A 58 12.70 -6.82 2.45
C VAL A 58 13.58 -7.45 3.52
N GLU A 59 14.32 -8.50 3.14
CA GLU A 59 15.26 -9.14 4.04
C GLU A 59 16.25 -8.13 4.60
N PRO A 60 16.52 -8.14 5.92
CA PRO A 60 17.35 -7.10 6.55
C PRO A 60 18.71 -6.86 5.91
N VAL A 61 19.40 -7.92 5.47
CA VAL A 61 20.71 -7.76 4.85
C VAL A 61 20.65 -7.11 3.47
N PHE A 62 19.46 -7.01 2.88
CA PHE A 62 19.26 -6.39 1.57
C PHE A 62 18.58 -5.03 1.65
N ARG A 63 18.34 -4.50 2.85
CA ARG A 63 17.76 -3.18 3.02
C ARG A 63 18.71 -2.09 2.55
N SER A 64 18.14 -0.94 2.24
CA SER A 64 18.89 0.24 1.76
C SER A 64 19.57 0.04 0.40
N ARG A 65 19.11 -0.94 -0.37
CA ARG A 65 19.60 -1.20 -1.73
C ARG A 65 18.57 -0.89 -2.80
N GLY A 66 17.47 -0.21 -2.43
CA GLY A 66 16.44 0.18 -3.37
C GLY A 66 15.45 -0.93 -3.74
N ILE A 67 15.52 -2.09 -3.11
CA ILE A 67 14.63 -3.21 -3.43
C ILE A 67 13.18 -2.90 -3.07
N GLY A 68 12.95 -2.33 -1.89
CA GLY A 68 11.60 -1.95 -1.46
C GLY A 68 10.98 -0.92 -2.40
N GLU A 69 11.73 0.09 -2.76
CA GLU A 69 11.27 1.12 -3.69
C GLU A 69 10.97 0.53 -5.07
N ALA A 70 11.83 -0.35 -5.57
CA ALA A 70 11.62 -1.01 -6.85
C ALA A 70 10.35 -1.87 -6.83
N LEU A 71 10.12 -2.61 -5.75
CA LEU A 71 8.91 -3.42 -5.60
C LEU A 71 7.64 -2.57 -5.60
N VAL A 72 7.65 -1.46 -4.86
CA VAL A 72 6.52 -0.54 -4.83
C VAL A 72 6.27 0.04 -6.22
N ASN A 73 7.32 0.51 -6.88
CA ASN A 73 7.18 1.12 -8.21
C ASN A 73 6.64 0.14 -9.26
N VAL A 74 7.08 -1.11 -9.22
CA VAL A 74 6.56 -2.13 -10.14
C VAL A 74 5.07 -2.37 -9.88
N SER A 75 4.66 -2.46 -8.62
CA SER A 75 3.25 -2.61 -8.27
C SER A 75 2.41 -1.43 -8.72
N LEU A 76 2.91 -0.20 -8.54
CA LEU A 76 2.20 1.00 -8.98
C LEU A 76 2.04 1.04 -10.50
N GLU A 77 3.09 0.67 -11.24
CA GLU A 77 3.03 0.63 -12.70
C GLU A 77 2.04 -0.44 -13.18
N ALA A 78 2.04 -1.61 -12.55
CA ALA A 78 1.10 -2.66 -12.88
C ALA A 78 -0.34 -2.23 -12.60
N ALA A 79 -0.57 -1.56 -11.49
CA ALA A 79 -1.89 -1.04 -11.14
C ALA A 79 -2.36 0.01 -12.13
N ARG A 80 -1.45 0.90 -12.53
CA ARG A 80 -1.77 1.93 -13.52
C ARG A 80 -2.14 1.30 -14.86
N ALA A 81 -1.37 0.32 -15.30
CA ALA A 81 -1.63 -0.39 -16.54
C ALA A 81 -2.96 -1.16 -16.53
N ALA A 82 -3.38 -1.62 -15.35
CA ALA A 82 -4.64 -2.34 -15.18
C ALA A 82 -5.84 -1.40 -14.97
N GLY A 83 -5.64 -0.09 -15.07
CA GLY A 83 -6.72 0.88 -14.91
C GLY A 83 -6.97 1.33 -13.48
N GLY A 84 -6.07 0.99 -12.55
CA GLY A 84 -6.14 1.45 -11.17
C GLY A 84 -5.98 2.96 -11.08
N ARG A 85 -6.63 3.57 -10.09
CA ARG A 85 -6.65 5.02 -9.96
C ARG A 85 -6.02 5.52 -8.66
N LEU A 86 -6.10 4.72 -7.59
CA LEU A 86 -5.71 5.16 -6.26
C LEU A 86 -5.13 4.00 -5.47
N VAL A 87 -3.99 4.25 -4.82
CA VAL A 87 -3.35 3.28 -3.93
C VAL A 87 -3.15 3.94 -2.58
N VAL A 88 -3.49 3.22 -1.52
CA VAL A 88 -3.29 3.70 -0.15
C VAL A 88 -2.44 2.72 0.63
N LEU A 89 -1.80 3.22 1.66
CA LEU A 89 -1.03 2.38 2.59
C LEU A 89 -0.97 3.02 3.96
N VAL A 90 -0.58 2.23 4.95
CA VAL A 90 -0.23 2.72 6.28
C VAL A 90 1.27 2.55 6.43
N GLY A 91 2.01 3.65 6.57
CA GLY A 91 3.46 3.57 6.60
C GLY A 91 4.15 4.87 6.94
N ASP A 92 5.43 4.91 6.62
CA ASP A 92 6.31 6.03 6.93
C ASP A 92 6.29 7.06 5.81
N ALA A 93 5.75 8.24 6.09
CA ALA A 93 5.55 9.27 5.08
C ALA A 93 6.84 9.68 4.36
N PRO A 94 7.97 9.98 5.06
CA PRO A 94 9.18 10.36 4.36
C PRO A 94 9.71 9.31 3.38
N TYR A 95 9.60 8.04 3.76
CA TYR A 95 10.05 6.95 2.89
C TYR A 95 9.18 6.85 1.64
N TYR A 96 7.86 6.83 1.81
CA TYR A 96 6.94 6.64 0.69
C TYR A 96 6.73 7.90 -0.15
N ALA A 97 7.10 9.08 0.36
CA ALA A 97 7.04 10.32 -0.42
C ALA A 97 7.86 10.22 -1.70
N ARG A 98 8.96 9.47 -1.66
CA ARG A 98 9.82 9.26 -2.82
C ARG A 98 9.13 8.50 -3.95
N MET A 99 8.06 7.80 -3.64
CA MET A 99 7.32 6.98 -4.60
C MET A 99 5.96 7.60 -4.96
N GLY A 100 5.74 8.84 -4.55
CA GLY A 100 4.52 9.57 -4.90
C GLY A 100 3.39 9.48 -3.88
N PHE A 101 3.66 8.96 -2.70
CA PHE A 101 2.66 8.91 -1.62
C PHE A 101 2.73 10.16 -0.76
N ARG A 102 1.57 10.56 -0.25
CA ARG A 102 1.45 11.67 0.69
C ARG A 102 0.30 11.42 1.65
N PRO A 103 0.28 12.05 2.83
CA PRO A 103 -0.84 11.87 3.75
C PRO A 103 -2.18 12.18 3.09
N ALA A 104 -3.14 11.30 3.31
CA ALA A 104 -4.47 11.45 2.71
C ALA A 104 -5.29 12.57 3.37
N GLY A 105 -4.91 12.96 4.56
CA GLY A 105 -5.63 13.96 5.35
C GLY A 105 -6.44 13.31 6.47
N PRO A 106 -6.54 14.00 7.62
CA PRO A 106 -7.24 13.44 8.76
C PRO A 106 -8.73 13.27 8.48
N GLY A 107 -9.28 12.16 8.96
CA GLY A 107 -10.71 11.88 8.88
C GLY A 107 -11.24 11.50 7.50
N ARG A 108 -10.39 11.48 6.48
CA ARG A 108 -10.84 11.16 5.14
C ARG A 108 -11.05 9.67 4.93
N ILE A 109 -10.10 8.86 5.40
CA ILE A 109 -10.15 7.40 5.25
C ILE A 109 -10.20 6.78 6.63
N ALA A 110 -11.29 6.05 6.91
CA ALA A 110 -11.46 5.36 8.18
C ALA A 110 -11.05 3.90 8.03
N LEU A 111 -10.05 3.49 8.77
CA LEU A 111 -9.58 2.11 8.77
C LEU A 111 -10.32 1.28 9.83
N PRO A 112 -10.32 -0.06 9.70
CA PRO A 112 -11.06 -0.95 10.62
C PRO A 112 -10.41 -1.11 11.99
N GLY A 113 -9.39 -0.33 12.31
CA GLY A 113 -8.72 -0.36 13.60
C GLY A 113 -7.97 0.94 13.85
N PRO A 114 -7.28 1.05 14.97
CA PRO A 114 -6.56 2.27 15.31
C PRO A 114 -5.39 2.52 14.37
N VAL A 115 -5.23 3.77 13.97
CA VAL A 115 -4.15 4.21 13.08
C VAL A 115 -3.85 5.68 13.35
N ASP A 116 -2.58 6.04 13.23
CA ASP A 116 -2.17 7.44 13.23
C ASP A 116 -2.55 8.03 11.87
N PRO A 117 -3.41 9.06 11.81
CA PRO A 117 -3.82 9.65 10.53
C PRO A 117 -2.65 10.10 9.65
N ALA A 118 -1.54 10.52 10.24
CA ALA A 118 -0.36 10.95 9.50
C ALA A 118 0.31 9.81 8.75
N ARG A 119 0.00 8.57 9.09
CA ARG A 119 0.57 7.38 8.45
C ARG A 119 -0.35 6.80 7.38
N VAL A 120 -1.54 7.34 7.21
CA VAL A 120 -2.44 6.93 6.12
C VAL A 120 -2.06 7.72 4.89
N LEU A 121 -1.42 7.05 3.94
CA LEU A 121 -0.83 7.68 2.77
C LEU A 121 -1.57 7.25 1.50
N ALA A 122 -1.60 8.14 0.53
CA ALA A 122 -2.26 7.89 -0.74
C ALA A 122 -1.38 8.29 -1.91
N CYS A 123 -1.45 7.52 -2.99
CA CYS A 123 -0.80 7.82 -4.25
C CYS A 123 -1.88 7.84 -5.35
N GLU A 124 -2.01 8.97 -6.01
CA GLU A 124 -2.93 9.10 -7.15
C GLU A 124 -2.23 8.56 -8.40
N LEU A 125 -2.72 7.45 -8.92
CA LEU A 125 -2.22 6.93 -10.20
C LEU A 125 -2.76 7.75 -11.37
N VAL A 126 -3.90 8.38 -11.15
CA VAL A 126 -4.52 9.32 -12.07
C VAL A 126 -4.72 10.61 -11.28
N GLU A 127 -4.32 11.74 -11.86
CA GLU A 127 -4.45 13.03 -11.20
C GLU A 127 -5.89 13.27 -10.75
N GLY A 128 -6.07 13.69 -9.51
CA GLY A 128 -7.37 13.96 -8.94
C GLY A 128 -8.10 12.75 -8.39
N ALA A 129 -7.49 11.55 -8.44
CA ALA A 129 -8.18 10.34 -7.99
C ALA A 129 -8.58 10.37 -6.52
N LEU A 130 -7.92 11.16 -5.70
CA LEU A 130 -8.25 11.29 -4.27
C LEU A 130 -9.35 12.32 -4.01
N GLU A 131 -9.69 13.16 -4.98
CA GLU A 131 -10.72 14.18 -4.79
C GLU A 131 -12.08 13.56 -4.52
N GLY A 132 -12.74 14.01 -3.45
CA GLY A 132 -14.05 13.52 -3.06
C GLY A 132 -14.05 12.13 -2.45
N VAL A 133 -12.90 11.48 -2.34
CA VAL A 133 -12.81 10.15 -1.76
C VAL A 133 -12.80 10.27 -0.24
N ALA A 134 -13.76 9.61 0.40
CA ALA A 134 -13.86 9.54 1.85
C ALA A 134 -14.71 8.34 2.24
N GLY A 135 -14.50 7.83 3.44
CA GLY A 135 -15.31 6.77 3.99
C GLY A 135 -14.49 5.65 4.60
N LYS A 136 -15.16 4.53 4.86
CA LYS A 136 -14.52 3.37 5.46
C LYS A 136 -13.73 2.61 4.41
N LEU A 137 -12.51 2.22 4.76
CA LEU A 137 -11.69 1.32 3.98
C LEU A 137 -12.11 -0.12 4.30
N ARG A 138 -12.46 -0.87 3.28
CA ARG A 138 -12.86 -2.27 3.44
C ARG A 138 -12.35 -3.09 2.27
N GLY A 139 -12.24 -4.41 2.46
CA GLY A 139 -11.86 -5.30 1.38
C GLY A 139 -12.91 -5.30 0.27
N ALA A 140 -12.44 -5.47 -0.92
CA ALA A 140 -13.33 -5.55 -2.08
C ALA A 140 -13.97 -6.93 -2.20
#